data_d72c7c73adf7dda3a6fbe9307c107180
#
_entry.id   d72c7c73adf7dda3a6fbe9307c107180
#
_cell.length_a   1.000
_cell.length_b   1.000
_cell.length_c   1.000
_cell.angle_alpha   90.00
_cell.angle_beta   90.00
_cell.angle_gamma   90.00
#
_symmetry.space_group_name_H-M   'P 1'
#
loop_
_entity.id
_entity.type
_entity.pdbx_description
1 polymer ?
#
loop_
_entity_poly.entity_id
_entity_poly.type
_entity_poly.pdbx_seq_one_letter_code
_entity_poly.pdbx_strand_id
1 'polypeptide(L)'
;ADLDSPAYSFRMKRLERLSDDLDRMRESIYHSEKTGSDAFYSDLMKDSYYKATFDLQQQTGLAYGFSGLPENEIKHLQSFSWVGDGSTYSTDIWKNTGKLTSSIKDELLISLMTGRDTRETAQAIAERFNVGQNDARRLVRTESAFFHNQMELLSYEEADIEKYIFVAVLDKRTSRICQEHDNQVYDRDKAVPGVNCPPMHPW
;
A
#
# COMPACT_ATOMS: atom_id res chain seq x y z
N ALA A 1 15.22 -23.14 36.27
CA ALA A 1 13.91 -22.59 36.60
C ALA A 1 12.91 -23.75 36.52
N ASP A 2 12.17 -23.96 37.59
CA ASP A 2 11.20 -25.05 37.71
C ASP A 2 9.98 -24.65 36.81
N LEU A 3 9.83 -25.34 35.69
CA LEU A 3 8.77 -25.08 34.68
C LEU A 3 7.37 -25.41 35.23
N ASP A 4 7.28 -26.18 36.32
CA ASP A 4 6.03 -26.59 36.96
C ASP A 4 5.59 -25.64 38.10
N SER A 5 6.28 -24.51 38.30
CA SER A 5 5.87 -23.57 39.33
C SER A 5 4.54 -22.87 39.00
N PRO A 6 3.64 -22.67 40.00
CA PRO A 6 2.37 -21.97 39.80
C PRO A 6 2.56 -20.54 39.20
N ALA A 7 3.66 -19.88 39.56
CA ALA A 7 3.98 -18.55 39.02
C ALA A 7 4.31 -18.58 37.52
N TYR A 8 5.00 -19.62 37.05
CA TYR A 8 5.31 -19.81 35.64
C TYR A 8 4.04 -20.10 34.85
N SER A 9 3.20 -21.03 35.32
CA SER A 9 1.91 -21.33 34.69
C SER A 9 0.99 -20.12 34.60
N PHE A 10 0.94 -19.26 35.62
CA PHE A 10 0.17 -18.03 35.58
C PHE A 10 0.70 -17.04 34.55
N ARG A 11 2.03 -16.87 34.44
CA ARG A 11 2.65 -16.00 33.45
C ARG A 11 2.38 -16.48 32.01
N MET A 12 2.47 -17.78 31.76
CA MET A 12 2.17 -18.38 30.47
C MET A 12 0.71 -18.15 30.05
N LYS A 13 -0.26 -18.40 30.92
CA LYS A 13 -1.67 -18.13 30.66
C LYS A 13 -1.95 -16.66 30.37
N ARG A 14 -1.22 -15.75 31.02
CA ARG A 14 -1.34 -14.30 30.71
C ARG A 14 -0.78 -13.98 29.34
N LEU A 15 0.34 -14.57 28.95
CA LEU A 15 0.93 -14.37 27.64
C LEU A 15 0.03 -14.91 26.53
N GLU A 16 -0.57 -16.10 26.72
CA GLU A 16 -1.55 -16.69 25.79
C GLU A 16 -2.74 -15.74 25.57
N ARG A 17 -3.33 -15.22 26.65
CA ARG A 17 -4.43 -14.24 26.55
C ARG A 17 -4.02 -12.97 25.79
N LEU A 18 -2.85 -12.42 26.08
CA LEU A 18 -2.32 -11.25 25.36
C LEU A 18 -2.09 -11.57 23.88
N SER A 19 -1.63 -12.77 23.55
CA SER A 19 -1.45 -13.22 22.18
C SER A 19 -2.80 -13.28 21.43
N ASP A 20 -3.83 -13.84 22.05
CA ASP A 20 -5.18 -13.91 21.48
C ASP A 20 -5.81 -12.52 21.32
N ASP A 21 -5.57 -11.61 22.28
CA ASP A 21 -6.01 -10.21 22.18
C ASP A 21 -5.35 -9.50 20.99
N LEU A 22 -4.05 -9.71 20.78
CA LEU A 22 -3.32 -9.15 19.66
C LEU A 22 -3.83 -9.67 18.31
N ASP A 23 -4.19 -10.95 18.21
CA ASP A 23 -4.76 -11.52 16.98
C ASP A 23 -6.12 -10.90 16.66
N ARG A 24 -6.98 -10.70 17.67
CA ARG A 24 -8.26 -10.00 17.49
C ARG A 24 -8.06 -8.52 17.08
N MET A 25 -7.11 -7.85 17.71
CA MET A 25 -6.76 -6.47 17.33
C MET A 25 -6.25 -6.39 15.88
N ARG A 26 -5.46 -7.36 15.45
CA ARG A 26 -4.97 -7.45 14.07
C ARG A 26 -6.12 -7.46 13.06
N GLU A 27 -7.12 -8.30 13.27
CA GLU A 27 -8.29 -8.36 12.40
C GLU A 27 -9.06 -7.04 12.36
N SER A 28 -9.26 -6.43 13.52
CA SER A 28 -9.92 -5.12 13.62
C SER A 28 -9.15 -4.02 12.89
N ILE A 29 -7.83 -3.97 13.07
CA ILE A 29 -6.95 -3.02 12.37
C ILE A 29 -7.01 -3.26 10.87
N TYR A 30 -6.88 -4.50 10.40
CA TYR A 30 -6.96 -4.84 8.99
C TYR A 30 -8.29 -4.37 8.37
N HIS A 31 -9.42 -4.66 9.00
CA HIS A 31 -10.71 -4.24 8.48
C HIS A 31 -10.87 -2.71 8.43
N SER A 32 -10.38 -2.01 9.45
CA SER A 32 -10.39 -0.56 9.49
C SER A 32 -9.50 0.06 8.41
N GLU A 33 -8.27 -0.41 8.27
CA GLU A 33 -7.33 0.07 7.26
C GLU A 33 -7.80 -0.26 5.84
N LYS A 34 -8.33 -1.47 5.62
CA LYS A 34 -8.88 -1.85 4.31
C LYS A 34 -10.06 -0.96 3.92
N THR A 35 -11.03 -0.76 4.81
CA THR A 35 -12.20 0.08 4.54
C THR A 35 -11.80 1.53 4.26
N GLY A 36 -10.87 2.07 5.05
CA GLY A 36 -10.33 3.42 4.83
C GLY A 36 -9.57 3.54 3.51
N SER A 37 -8.79 2.52 3.16
CA SER A 37 -8.05 2.47 1.89
C SER A 37 -8.98 2.35 0.69
N ASP A 38 -10.02 1.51 0.76
CA ASP A 38 -11.01 1.35 -0.30
C ASP A 38 -11.69 2.71 -0.62
N ALA A 39 -12.11 3.45 0.41
CA ALA A 39 -12.71 4.77 0.26
C ALA A 39 -11.70 5.79 -0.31
N PHE A 40 -10.51 5.86 0.29
CA PHE A 40 -9.47 6.78 -0.14
C PHE A 40 -9.07 6.56 -1.61
N TYR A 41 -8.82 5.32 -2.04
CA TYR A 41 -8.45 5.03 -3.42
C TYR A 41 -9.60 5.25 -4.40
N SER A 42 -10.85 5.01 -3.99
CA SER A 42 -12.02 5.36 -4.80
C SER A 42 -12.10 6.87 -5.07
N ASP A 43 -11.92 7.69 -4.04
CA ASP A 43 -11.93 9.15 -4.17
C ASP A 43 -10.72 9.64 -4.99
N LEU A 44 -9.53 9.09 -4.74
CA LEU A 44 -8.32 9.39 -5.50
C LEU A 44 -8.48 9.10 -7.00
N MET A 45 -9.07 7.95 -7.35
CA MET A 45 -9.31 7.59 -8.74
C MET A 45 -10.29 8.56 -9.40
N LYS A 46 -11.38 8.90 -8.73
CA LYS A 46 -12.36 9.88 -9.24
C LYS A 46 -11.69 11.24 -9.47
N ASP A 47 -10.99 11.76 -8.49
CA ASP A 47 -10.29 13.06 -8.58
C ASP A 47 -9.23 13.04 -9.69
N SER A 48 -8.43 11.98 -9.78
CA SER A 48 -7.38 11.84 -10.79
C SER A 48 -7.97 11.76 -12.21
N TYR A 49 -9.03 10.99 -12.40
CA TYR A 49 -9.70 10.84 -13.68
C TYR A 49 -10.30 12.18 -14.16
N TYR A 50 -11.06 12.86 -13.33
CA TYR A 50 -11.68 14.13 -13.72
C TYR A 50 -10.62 15.23 -13.94
N LYS A 51 -9.57 15.26 -13.16
CA LYS A 51 -8.47 16.20 -13.34
C LYS A 51 -7.72 15.94 -14.65
N ALA A 52 -7.35 14.68 -14.93
CA ALA A 52 -6.69 14.32 -16.18
C ALA A 52 -7.53 14.66 -17.40
N THR A 53 -8.83 14.35 -17.37
CA THR A 53 -9.78 14.71 -18.43
C THR A 53 -9.86 16.22 -18.64
N PHE A 54 -9.95 16.99 -17.55
CA PHE A 54 -9.99 18.45 -17.62
C PHE A 54 -8.69 19.02 -18.19
N ASP A 55 -7.54 18.56 -17.73
CA ASP A 55 -6.22 19.02 -18.19
C ASP A 55 -6.03 18.72 -19.69
N LEU A 56 -6.44 17.54 -20.14
CA LEU A 56 -6.41 17.18 -21.57
C LEU A 56 -7.31 18.07 -22.41
N GLN A 57 -8.54 18.34 -22.00
CA GLN A 57 -9.45 19.23 -22.71
C GLN A 57 -8.89 20.66 -22.81
N GLN A 58 -8.24 21.13 -21.75
CA GLN A 58 -7.56 22.43 -21.74
C GLN A 58 -6.36 22.48 -22.71
N GLN A 59 -5.55 21.43 -22.72
CA GLN A 59 -4.34 21.37 -23.56
C GLN A 59 -4.66 21.20 -25.04
N THR A 60 -5.67 20.39 -25.36
CA THR A 60 -6.06 20.13 -26.76
C THR A 60 -7.01 21.16 -27.31
N GLY A 61 -7.67 21.93 -26.45
CA GLY A 61 -8.74 22.88 -26.86
C GLY A 61 -10.00 22.18 -27.37
N LEU A 62 -10.09 20.84 -27.17
CA LEU A 62 -11.21 20.02 -27.66
C LEU A 62 -12.07 19.58 -26.47
N ALA A 63 -13.35 19.93 -26.50
CA ALA A 63 -14.34 19.35 -25.59
C ALA A 63 -14.79 18.00 -26.18
N TYR A 64 -14.34 16.90 -25.64
CA TYR A 64 -14.83 15.57 -25.97
C TYR A 64 -15.76 15.04 -24.86
N GLY A 65 -16.71 14.20 -25.25
CA GLY A 65 -17.57 13.51 -24.28
C GLY A 65 -16.79 12.44 -23.56
N PHE A 66 -16.93 12.38 -22.24
CA PHE A 66 -16.37 11.32 -21.40
C PHE A 66 -17.47 10.61 -20.62
N SER A 67 -17.28 9.32 -20.38
CA SER A 67 -18.34 8.46 -19.81
C SER A 67 -18.49 8.61 -18.29
N GLY A 68 -17.54 9.26 -17.63
CA GLY A 68 -17.38 9.19 -16.18
C GLY A 68 -16.72 7.87 -15.75
N LEU A 69 -16.28 7.78 -14.50
CA LEU A 69 -15.62 6.62 -13.95
C LEU A 69 -16.64 5.65 -13.33
N PRO A 70 -16.89 4.47 -13.93
CA PRO A 70 -17.87 3.50 -13.41
C PRO A 70 -17.38 2.84 -12.11
N GLU A 71 -18.29 2.55 -11.19
CA GLU A 71 -17.98 1.86 -9.93
C GLU A 71 -17.38 0.46 -10.11
N ASN A 72 -17.76 -0.25 -11.18
CA ASN A 72 -17.15 -1.56 -11.50
C ASN A 72 -15.69 -1.44 -11.92
N GLU A 73 -15.30 -0.36 -12.59
CA GLU A 73 -13.90 -0.10 -12.95
C GLU A 73 -13.07 0.20 -11.71
N ILE A 74 -13.58 1.02 -10.80
CA ILE A 74 -12.93 1.27 -9.50
C ILE A 74 -12.69 -0.05 -8.76
N LYS A 75 -13.70 -0.90 -8.64
CA LYS A 75 -13.60 -2.20 -7.96
C LYS A 75 -12.64 -3.16 -8.67
N HIS A 76 -12.64 -3.15 -10.00
CA HIS A 76 -11.70 -3.94 -10.80
C HIS A 76 -10.26 -3.54 -10.48
N LEU A 77 -9.93 -2.26 -10.55
CA LEU A 77 -8.61 -1.75 -10.25
C LEU A 77 -8.19 -1.97 -8.79
N GLN A 78 -9.10 -1.85 -7.83
CA GLN A 78 -8.84 -2.16 -6.42
C GLN A 78 -8.52 -3.63 -6.17
N SER A 79 -8.97 -4.54 -7.01
CA SER A 79 -8.68 -5.97 -6.94
C SER A 79 -7.54 -6.41 -7.86
N PHE A 80 -7.01 -5.52 -8.68
CA PHE A 80 -5.98 -5.83 -9.65
C PHE A 80 -4.60 -5.95 -9.00
N SER A 81 -3.88 -7.02 -9.31
CA SER A 81 -2.48 -7.21 -8.92
C SER A 81 -1.56 -6.74 -10.02
N TRP A 82 -0.98 -5.57 -9.87
CA TRP A 82 -0.04 -5.00 -10.84
C TRP A 82 1.41 -5.46 -10.64
N VAL A 83 1.75 -5.98 -9.45
CA VAL A 83 3.12 -6.40 -9.09
C VAL A 83 3.50 -7.74 -9.73
N GLY A 84 2.53 -8.52 -10.24
CA GLY A 84 2.76 -9.80 -10.90
C GLY A 84 2.93 -10.99 -9.94
N ASP A 85 2.97 -10.78 -8.61
CA ASP A 85 3.02 -11.82 -7.59
C ASP A 85 1.64 -12.22 -7.04
N GLY A 86 0.56 -11.66 -7.60
CA GLY A 86 -0.82 -11.85 -7.17
C GLY A 86 -1.22 -11.01 -5.95
N SER A 87 -0.33 -10.19 -5.40
CA SER A 87 -0.66 -9.33 -4.27
C SER A 87 -1.46 -8.09 -4.71
N THR A 88 -2.30 -7.60 -3.80
CA THR A 88 -3.04 -6.35 -3.90
C THR A 88 -2.75 -5.52 -2.65
N TYR A 89 -3.09 -4.23 -2.64
CA TYR A 89 -2.95 -3.42 -1.43
C TYR A 89 -3.66 -4.05 -0.22
N SER A 90 -4.80 -4.71 -0.42
CA SER A 90 -5.53 -5.41 0.64
C SER A 90 -4.72 -6.57 1.24
N THR A 91 -4.08 -7.39 0.40
CA THR A 91 -3.20 -8.48 0.87
C THR A 91 -1.95 -7.94 1.54
N ASP A 92 -1.44 -6.80 1.11
CA ASP A 92 -0.27 -6.17 1.69
C ASP A 92 -0.58 -5.49 3.03
N ILE A 93 -1.76 -4.89 3.20
CA ILE A 93 -2.26 -4.47 4.52
C ILE A 93 -2.30 -5.67 5.48
N TRP A 94 -2.83 -6.81 5.03
CA TRP A 94 -2.89 -8.04 5.83
C TRP A 94 -1.50 -8.57 6.21
N LYS A 95 -0.56 -8.57 5.28
CA LYS A 95 0.84 -8.97 5.52
C LYS A 95 1.52 -8.01 6.52
N ASN A 96 1.36 -6.70 6.33
CA ASN A 96 1.98 -5.68 7.17
C ASN A 96 1.45 -5.71 8.61
N THR A 97 0.13 -5.82 8.79
CA THR A 97 -0.49 -5.95 10.12
C THR A 97 -0.08 -7.26 10.80
N GLY A 98 0.02 -8.36 10.03
CA GLY A 98 0.52 -9.64 10.54
C GLY A 98 1.98 -9.58 10.99
N LYS A 99 2.85 -8.97 10.21
CA LYS A 99 4.27 -8.77 10.53
C LYS A 99 4.44 -7.93 11.80
N LEU A 100 3.66 -6.85 11.92
CA LEU A 100 3.67 -6.01 13.12
C LEU A 100 3.21 -6.78 14.34
N THR A 101 2.08 -7.49 14.25
CA THR A 101 1.55 -8.30 15.37
C THR A 101 2.54 -9.36 15.81
N SER A 102 3.15 -10.09 14.87
CA SER A 102 4.19 -11.08 15.18
C SER A 102 5.38 -10.46 15.93
N SER A 103 5.87 -9.32 15.43
CA SER A 103 6.98 -8.61 16.06
C SER A 103 6.67 -8.15 17.49
N ILE A 104 5.43 -7.75 17.77
CA ILE A 104 4.99 -7.38 19.13
C ILE A 104 4.94 -8.63 20.04
N LYS A 105 4.42 -9.75 19.53
CA LYS A 105 4.40 -11.02 20.27
C LYS A 105 5.82 -11.46 20.65
N ASP A 106 6.76 -11.35 19.72
CA ASP A 106 8.17 -11.68 19.97
C ASP A 106 8.78 -10.81 21.07
N GLU A 107 8.52 -9.48 21.05
CA GLU A 107 9.01 -8.58 22.11
C GLU A 107 8.42 -8.91 23.49
N LEU A 108 7.14 -9.29 23.54
CA LEU A 108 6.51 -9.73 24.79
C LEU A 108 7.10 -11.04 25.31
N LEU A 109 7.39 -12.00 24.42
CA LEU A 109 8.02 -13.27 24.76
C LEU A 109 9.45 -13.05 25.28
N ILE A 110 10.25 -12.22 24.59
CA ILE A 110 11.60 -11.85 25.02
C ILE A 110 11.56 -11.22 26.41
N SER A 111 10.64 -10.27 26.65
CA SER A 111 10.46 -9.62 27.95
C SER A 111 10.18 -10.64 29.06
N LEU A 112 9.31 -11.62 28.80
CA LEU A 112 8.97 -12.67 29.75
C LEU A 112 10.18 -13.55 30.05
N MET A 113 10.94 -13.95 29.04
CA MET A 113 12.07 -14.89 29.18
C MET A 113 13.30 -14.24 29.83
N THR A 114 13.55 -12.96 29.54
CA THR A 114 14.75 -12.23 30.01
C THR A 114 14.52 -11.47 31.30
N GLY A 115 13.26 -11.29 31.74
CA GLY A 115 12.91 -10.43 32.85
C GLY A 115 13.09 -8.93 32.56
N ARG A 116 13.05 -8.55 31.26
CA ARG A 116 13.13 -7.15 30.83
C ARG A 116 12.07 -6.32 31.55
N ASP A 117 12.42 -5.09 31.91
CA ASP A 117 11.47 -4.21 32.62
C ASP A 117 10.37 -3.68 31.67
N THR A 118 9.30 -3.16 32.24
CA THR A 118 8.14 -2.67 31.51
C THR A 118 8.48 -1.50 30.59
N ARG A 119 9.41 -0.62 30.99
CA ARG A 119 9.79 0.57 30.21
C ARG A 119 10.58 0.18 28.98
N GLU A 120 11.55 -0.72 29.13
CA GLU A 120 12.35 -1.25 28.01
C GLU A 120 11.47 -2.01 27.01
N THR A 121 10.53 -2.82 27.51
CA THR A 121 9.57 -3.54 26.68
C THR A 121 8.67 -2.58 25.92
N ALA A 122 8.15 -1.55 26.57
CA ALA A 122 7.31 -0.53 25.92
C ALA A 122 8.08 0.23 24.82
N GLN A 123 9.34 0.55 25.04
CA GLN A 123 10.19 1.20 24.04
C GLN A 123 10.42 0.30 22.83
N ALA A 124 10.74 -0.98 23.03
CA ALA A 124 10.92 -1.94 21.96
C ALA A 124 9.65 -2.11 21.11
N ILE A 125 8.48 -2.19 21.76
CA ILE A 125 7.19 -2.23 21.06
C ILE A 125 6.95 -0.94 20.27
N ALA A 126 7.23 0.25 20.81
CA ALA A 126 7.09 1.52 20.11
C ALA A 126 7.96 1.58 18.83
N GLU A 127 9.15 1.03 18.86
CA GLU A 127 10.02 0.92 17.66
C GLU A 127 9.39 0.05 16.58
N ARG A 128 8.70 -1.06 16.94
CA ARG A 128 7.97 -1.91 15.98
C ARG A 128 6.81 -1.16 15.31
N PHE A 129 6.07 -0.34 16.06
CA PHE A 129 5.04 0.52 15.48
C PHE A 129 5.60 1.53 14.48
N ASN A 130 6.76 2.13 14.74
CA ASN A 130 7.40 3.06 13.80
C ASN A 130 7.78 2.38 12.47
N VAL A 131 8.25 1.13 12.50
CA VAL A 131 8.50 0.33 11.30
C VAL A 131 7.20 0.09 10.54
N GLY A 132 6.13 -0.32 11.23
CA GLY A 132 4.82 -0.55 10.62
C GLY A 132 4.25 0.70 9.94
N GLN A 133 4.39 1.89 10.53
CA GLN A 133 3.99 3.16 9.91
C GLN A 133 4.76 3.45 8.61
N ASN A 134 6.04 3.14 8.55
CA ASN A 134 6.83 3.35 7.34
C ASN A 134 6.41 2.38 6.23
N ASP A 135 6.10 1.13 6.57
CA ASP A 135 5.58 0.14 5.61
C ASP A 135 4.21 0.60 5.05
N ALA A 136 3.31 1.08 5.91
CA ALA A 136 2.02 1.62 5.49
C ALA A 136 2.18 2.86 4.57
N ARG A 137 3.07 3.80 4.92
CA ARG A 137 3.34 4.99 4.08
C ARG A 137 3.88 4.62 2.70
N ARG A 138 4.75 3.60 2.63
CA ARG A 138 5.26 3.11 1.33
C ARG A 138 4.14 2.52 0.50
N LEU A 139 3.32 1.67 1.09
CA LEU A 139 2.16 1.06 0.42
C LEU A 139 1.24 2.15 -0.14
N VAL A 140 0.79 3.08 0.69
CA VAL A 140 -0.10 4.17 0.25
C VAL A 140 0.50 4.96 -0.91
N ARG A 141 1.79 5.31 -0.85
CA ARG A 141 2.46 6.06 -1.92
C ARG A 141 2.48 5.29 -3.23
N THR A 142 2.83 4.01 -3.17
CA THR A 142 2.96 3.16 -4.35
C THR A 142 1.61 2.89 -5.00
N GLU A 143 0.61 2.54 -4.21
CA GLU A 143 -0.75 2.29 -4.72
C GLU A 143 -1.42 3.57 -5.24
N SER A 144 -1.20 4.71 -4.56
CA SER A 144 -1.68 6.01 -5.08
C SER A 144 -1.06 6.34 -6.43
N ALA A 145 0.23 6.07 -6.63
CA ALA A 145 0.87 6.27 -7.93
C ALA A 145 0.28 5.32 -8.98
N PHE A 146 0.01 4.06 -8.64
CA PHE A 146 -0.63 3.11 -9.54
C PHE A 146 -2.01 3.62 -9.97
N PHE A 147 -2.92 3.91 -9.04
CA PHE A 147 -4.27 4.36 -9.37
C PHE A 147 -4.27 5.67 -10.16
N HIS A 148 -3.43 6.63 -9.78
CA HIS A 148 -3.32 7.90 -10.50
C HIS A 148 -2.92 7.67 -11.97
N ASN A 149 -1.88 6.89 -12.24
CA ASN A 149 -1.43 6.62 -13.61
C ASN A 149 -2.47 5.82 -14.42
N GLN A 150 -3.22 4.90 -13.79
CA GLN A 150 -4.30 4.20 -14.49
C GLN A 150 -5.42 5.17 -14.91
N MET A 151 -5.75 6.17 -14.09
CA MET A 151 -6.74 7.18 -14.41
C MET A 151 -6.27 8.12 -15.54
N GLU A 152 -4.98 8.46 -15.57
CA GLU A 152 -4.41 9.21 -16.71
C GLU A 152 -4.50 8.41 -18.02
N LEU A 153 -4.13 7.12 -17.99
CA LEU A 153 -4.22 6.26 -19.18
C LEU A 153 -5.66 6.10 -19.68
N LEU A 154 -6.63 5.97 -18.77
CA LEU A 154 -8.05 5.92 -19.13
C LEU A 154 -8.50 7.24 -19.78
N SER A 155 -8.08 8.36 -19.25
CA SER A 155 -8.36 9.69 -19.81
C SER A 155 -7.72 9.87 -21.20
N TYR A 156 -6.50 9.34 -21.40
CA TYR A 156 -5.85 9.32 -22.73
C TYR A 156 -6.62 8.46 -23.73
N GLU A 157 -7.19 7.35 -23.26
CA GLU A 157 -8.03 6.48 -24.11
C GLU A 157 -9.28 7.20 -24.62
N GLU A 158 -9.99 7.87 -23.73
CA GLU A 158 -11.20 8.63 -24.10
C GLU A 158 -10.91 9.82 -25.02
N ALA A 159 -9.68 10.35 -24.95
CA ALA A 159 -9.22 11.44 -25.82
C ALA A 159 -8.57 10.95 -27.14
N ASP A 160 -8.60 9.64 -27.45
CA ASP A 160 -7.95 9.02 -28.60
C ASP A 160 -6.43 9.31 -28.68
N ILE A 161 -5.77 9.48 -27.53
CA ILE A 161 -4.33 9.65 -27.44
C ILE A 161 -3.66 8.27 -27.54
N GLU A 162 -2.86 8.07 -28.58
CA GLU A 162 -2.23 6.79 -28.88
C GLU A 162 -0.92 6.53 -28.09
N LYS A 163 -0.25 7.61 -27.66
CA LYS A 163 1.09 7.54 -27.07
C LYS A 163 1.21 8.46 -25.86
N TYR A 164 2.05 8.03 -24.92
CA TYR A 164 2.45 8.85 -23.77
C TYR A 164 3.97 8.88 -23.62
N ILE A 165 4.47 9.89 -22.96
CA ILE A 165 5.87 10.01 -22.59
C ILE A 165 6.04 9.71 -21.10
N PHE A 166 7.01 8.85 -20.77
CA PHE A 166 7.38 8.59 -19.37
C PHE A 166 8.29 9.72 -18.90
N VAL A 167 7.89 10.41 -17.82
CA VAL A 167 8.68 11.49 -17.22
C VAL A 167 9.04 11.13 -15.79
N ALA A 168 10.33 11.00 -15.52
CA ALA A 168 10.84 10.78 -14.16
C ALA A 168 11.25 12.09 -13.50
N VAL A 169 10.94 12.22 -12.20
CA VAL A 169 11.55 13.29 -11.38
C VAL A 169 12.97 12.85 -11.04
N LEU A 170 13.95 13.43 -11.72
CA LEU A 170 15.36 13.06 -11.57
C LEU A 170 15.96 13.71 -10.31
N ASP A 171 16.14 12.90 -9.26
CA ASP A 171 16.84 13.28 -8.04
C ASP A 171 17.81 12.16 -7.58
N LYS A 172 18.49 12.36 -6.44
CA LYS A 172 19.44 11.37 -5.90
C LYS A 172 18.78 10.04 -5.46
N ARG A 173 17.44 9.99 -5.38
CA ARG A 173 16.65 8.81 -4.97
C ARG A 173 15.98 8.12 -6.15
N THR A 174 16.06 8.73 -7.34
CA THR A 174 15.44 8.16 -8.55
C THR A 174 16.13 6.85 -8.89
N SER A 175 15.36 5.78 -8.97
CA SER A 175 15.88 4.46 -9.31
C SER A 175 16.45 4.43 -10.72
N ARG A 176 17.42 3.53 -10.98
CA ARG A 176 18.02 3.37 -12.31
C ARG A 176 16.97 3.03 -13.36
N ILE A 177 15.97 2.21 -13.00
CA ILE A 177 14.86 1.85 -13.89
C ILE A 177 14.13 3.11 -14.34
N CYS A 178 13.71 4.00 -13.40
CA CYS A 178 13.04 5.25 -13.76
C CYS A 178 13.90 6.18 -14.61
N GLN A 179 15.23 6.23 -14.34
CA GLN A 179 16.16 7.03 -15.16
C GLN A 179 16.26 6.51 -16.60
N GLU A 180 16.28 5.19 -16.80
CA GLU A 180 16.35 4.56 -18.12
C GLU A 180 15.08 4.76 -18.95
N HIS A 181 13.92 4.93 -18.30
CA HIS A 181 12.63 5.20 -18.95
C HIS A 181 12.36 6.70 -19.18
N ASP A 182 13.13 7.59 -18.54
CA ASP A 182 12.89 9.02 -18.64
C ASP A 182 12.93 9.52 -20.08
N ASN A 183 11.93 10.32 -20.46
CA ASN A 183 11.71 10.84 -21.82
C ASN A 183 11.47 9.76 -22.90
N GLN A 184 11.21 8.50 -22.54
CA GLN A 184 10.80 7.48 -23.50
C GLN A 184 9.32 7.60 -23.85
N VAL A 185 9.01 7.36 -25.13
CA VAL A 185 7.63 7.38 -25.66
C VAL A 185 7.13 5.96 -25.81
N TYR A 186 5.95 5.69 -25.29
CA TYR A 186 5.30 4.39 -25.33
C TYR A 186 3.91 4.45 -25.97
N ASP A 187 3.50 3.36 -26.60
CA ASP A 187 2.13 3.19 -27.05
C ASP A 187 1.22 2.99 -25.82
N ARG A 188 0.10 3.72 -25.75
CA ARG A 188 -0.83 3.67 -24.61
C ARG A 188 -1.42 2.27 -24.42
N ASP A 189 -1.81 1.60 -25.50
CA ASP A 189 -2.40 0.26 -25.48
C ASP A 189 -1.43 -0.84 -25.00
N LYS A 190 -0.13 -0.52 -24.93
CA LYS A 190 0.93 -1.38 -24.41
C LYS A 190 1.45 -0.95 -23.03
N ALA A 191 0.73 -0.07 -22.35
CA ALA A 191 1.08 0.37 -21.02
C ALA A 191 0.94 -0.77 -20.01
N VAL A 192 2.04 -1.11 -19.33
CA VAL A 192 2.08 -2.16 -18.31
C VAL A 192 2.75 -1.60 -17.06
N PRO A 193 2.03 -1.49 -15.93
CA PRO A 193 2.62 -1.07 -14.66
C PRO A 193 3.81 -1.93 -14.27
N GLY A 194 4.89 -1.30 -13.81
CA GLY A 194 6.13 -2.00 -13.46
C GLY A 194 7.04 -2.35 -14.65
N VAL A 195 6.61 -2.11 -15.88
CA VAL A 195 7.40 -2.39 -17.10
C VAL A 195 7.71 -1.08 -17.84
N ASN A 196 6.72 -0.33 -18.23
CA ASN A 196 6.86 0.94 -18.97
C ASN A 196 5.91 2.03 -18.47
N CYS A 197 5.06 1.73 -17.51
CA CYS A 197 4.11 2.65 -16.88
C CYS A 197 4.36 2.66 -15.36
N PRO A 198 4.34 3.84 -14.69
CA PRO A 198 4.46 3.91 -13.24
C PRO A 198 3.30 3.22 -12.50
N PRO A 199 3.56 2.74 -11.28
CA PRO A 199 4.85 2.71 -10.57
C PRO A 199 5.76 1.62 -11.13
N MET A 200 7.06 1.90 -11.23
CA MET A 200 8.04 0.96 -11.80
C MET A 200 8.48 -0.12 -10.80
N HIS A 201 8.24 0.09 -9.53
CA HIS A 201 8.62 -0.84 -8.45
C HIS A 201 7.84 -0.54 -7.16
N PRO A 202 7.61 -1.54 -6.29
CA PRO A 202 6.77 -1.43 -5.09
C PRO A 202 7.52 -0.89 -3.86
N TRP A 203 8.20 0.26 -3.92
CA TRP A 203 8.86 0.87 -2.75
C TRP A 203 8.61 2.32 -2.57
#